data_e87d81fa6d4c0fe2eebb071d1e97a70a
#
_entry.id   e87d81fa6d4c0fe2eebb071d1e97a70a
#
_cell.length_a   1.000
_cell.length_b   1.000
_cell.length_c   1.000
_cell.angle_alpha   90.00
_cell.angle_beta   90.00
_cell.angle_gamma   90.00
#
_symmetry.space_group_name_H-M   'P 1'
#
loop_
_entity.id
_entity.type
_entity.pdbx_description
1 polymer ?
#
loop_
_entity_poly.entity_id
_entity_poly.type
_entity_poly.pdbx_seq_one_letter_code
_entity_poly.pdbx_strand_id
1 'polypeptide(L)'
;STGSVGLGPAMTVFASLAQDYLRRHTETVQAQDPGRMIAIVGDAEMDEGNMYEALLEGRKHDLRNCWWIIDYNRQSLDAVVSDRMFRWIDRTFRNTGWTVVTLKYGKRMMAAFEKPGGKVLKHWIRDCPNDVYSALTFQGGKHWRVKLTADSSHEDGVGELLASYDGDALQDLMTNLGGDCLETILEAFASIADDKPACFIAYTIKGHGLPLAGHKDNHAGIMNAEQVAYLRQRFNIDEGDEWLPFAGLNSRPEDLSRFLGAVPFNAQNTN
;
A
#
# COMPACT_ATOMS: atom_id res chain seq x y z
N SER A 1 -0.71 -9.62 13.83
CA SER A 1 0.10 -8.67 14.61
C SER A 1 0.97 -9.43 15.58
N THR A 2 2.28 -9.18 15.59
CA THR A 2 3.25 -9.89 16.43
C THR A 2 3.60 -9.12 17.71
N GLY A 3 3.15 -7.88 17.87
CA GLY A 3 3.50 -7.01 18.99
C GLY A 3 4.97 -6.59 19.07
N SER A 4 5.81 -7.07 18.12
CA SER A 4 7.23 -6.72 18.02
C SER A 4 7.55 -6.41 16.56
N VAL A 5 8.16 -5.26 16.34
CA VAL A 5 8.47 -4.74 15.00
C VAL A 5 9.50 -5.64 14.31
N GLY A 6 9.29 -5.96 13.04
CA GLY A 6 10.15 -6.78 12.22
C GLY A 6 10.02 -8.31 12.40
N LEU A 7 9.43 -8.80 13.51
CA LEU A 7 9.28 -10.24 13.73
C LEU A 7 8.25 -10.88 12.78
N GLY A 8 7.15 -10.19 12.47
CA GLY A 8 6.13 -10.70 11.56
C GLY A 8 6.68 -11.11 10.20
N PRO A 9 7.35 -10.21 9.49
CA PRO A 9 8.02 -10.53 8.22
C PRO A 9 9.05 -11.65 8.36
N ALA A 10 9.93 -11.60 9.37
CA ALA A 10 10.90 -12.66 9.60
C ALA A 10 10.24 -14.03 9.78
N MET A 11 9.13 -14.10 10.53
CA MET A 11 8.37 -15.35 10.71
C MET A 11 7.85 -15.90 9.38
N THR A 12 7.46 -15.06 8.41
CA THR A 12 6.99 -15.56 7.10
C THR A 12 8.09 -16.24 6.31
N VAL A 13 9.35 -15.78 6.44
CA VAL A 13 10.51 -16.45 5.83
C VAL A 13 10.69 -17.83 6.43
N PHE A 14 10.76 -17.94 7.76
CA PHE A 14 10.95 -19.22 8.42
C PHE A 14 9.78 -20.18 8.27
N ALA A 15 8.55 -19.67 8.26
CA ALA A 15 7.35 -20.47 7.99
C ALA A 15 7.37 -21.03 6.55
N SER A 16 7.81 -20.25 5.56
CA SER A 16 7.95 -20.72 4.20
C SER A 16 9.03 -21.80 4.06
N LEU A 17 10.18 -21.60 4.70
CA LEU A 17 11.25 -22.64 4.73
C LEU A 17 10.77 -23.93 5.43
N ALA A 18 10.02 -23.82 6.52
CA ALA A 18 9.43 -24.97 7.19
C ALA A 18 8.40 -25.69 6.31
N GLN A 19 7.56 -24.95 5.58
CA GLN A 19 6.64 -25.52 4.59
C GLN A 19 7.39 -26.32 3.52
N ASP A 20 8.48 -25.76 2.95
CA ASP A 20 9.28 -26.41 1.94
C ASP A 20 9.96 -27.68 2.49
N TYR A 21 10.46 -27.64 3.73
CA TYR A 21 11.01 -28.80 4.41
C TYR A 21 9.98 -29.92 4.56
N LEU A 22 8.79 -29.61 5.08
CA LEU A 22 7.71 -30.58 5.26
C LEU A 22 7.27 -31.19 3.93
N ARG A 23 7.16 -30.39 2.87
CA ARG A 23 6.81 -30.89 1.53
C ARG A 23 7.81 -31.87 0.98
N ARG A 24 9.09 -31.70 1.24
CA ARG A 24 10.15 -32.59 0.77
C ARG A 24 10.25 -33.92 1.57
N HIS A 25 9.68 -33.94 2.79
CA HIS A 25 9.87 -35.06 3.72
C HIS A 25 8.56 -35.76 4.14
N THR A 26 7.40 -35.25 3.71
CA THR A 26 6.10 -35.79 4.13
C THR A 26 5.18 -35.95 2.92
N GLU A 27 4.83 -37.19 2.55
CA GLU A 27 4.01 -37.50 1.37
C GLU A 27 2.63 -36.82 1.38
N THR A 28 1.97 -36.77 2.54
CA THR A 28 0.66 -36.14 2.68
C THR A 28 0.68 -34.63 2.43
N VAL A 29 1.81 -33.96 2.67
CA VAL A 29 1.99 -32.52 2.41
C VAL A 29 2.45 -32.26 0.98
N GLN A 30 3.13 -33.20 0.34
CA GLN A 30 3.53 -33.11 -1.08
C GLN A 30 2.34 -32.99 -2.03
N ALA A 31 1.22 -33.64 -1.70
CA ALA A 31 0.01 -33.62 -2.50
C ALA A 31 -0.78 -32.30 -2.46
N GLN A 32 -0.42 -31.38 -1.58
CA GLN A 32 -1.10 -30.08 -1.46
C GLN A 32 -0.34 -28.98 -2.21
N ASP A 33 -1.08 -28.05 -2.82
CA ASP A 33 -0.48 -26.86 -3.38
C ASP A 33 0.20 -26.04 -2.27
N PRO A 34 1.39 -25.51 -2.52
CA PRO A 34 2.10 -24.72 -1.50
C PRO A 34 1.33 -23.44 -1.19
N GLY A 35 1.07 -23.20 0.07
CA GLY A 35 0.59 -21.91 0.56
C GLY A 35 1.66 -20.85 0.36
N ARG A 36 1.23 -19.61 0.19
CA ARG A 36 2.12 -18.45 0.13
C ARG A 36 2.13 -17.73 1.49
N MET A 37 3.31 -17.48 2.00
CA MET A 37 3.49 -16.71 3.23
C MET A 37 3.57 -15.22 2.87
N ILE A 38 2.66 -14.41 3.42
CA ILE A 38 2.56 -12.99 3.07
C ILE A 38 2.73 -12.15 4.33
N ALA A 39 3.60 -11.13 4.25
CA ALA A 39 3.71 -10.08 5.26
C ALA A 39 3.39 -8.71 4.66
N ILE A 40 2.62 -7.91 5.38
CA ILE A 40 2.47 -6.47 5.14
C ILE A 40 3.39 -5.77 6.13
N VAL A 41 4.29 -4.94 5.61
CA VAL A 41 5.45 -4.39 6.33
C VAL A 41 5.43 -2.88 6.19
N GLY A 42 5.48 -2.13 7.28
CA GLY A 42 5.70 -0.69 7.22
C GLY A 42 7.12 -0.36 6.75
N ASP A 43 7.30 0.74 6.03
CA ASP A 43 8.63 1.15 5.56
C ASP A 43 9.61 1.42 6.73
N ALA A 44 9.11 1.89 7.87
CA ALA A 44 9.89 2.06 9.09
C ALA A 44 10.34 0.73 9.74
N GLU A 45 9.65 -0.39 9.50
CA GLU A 45 10.10 -1.71 9.97
C GLU A 45 11.39 -2.16 9.30
N MET A 46 11.72 -1.58 8.16
CA MET A 46 12.99 -1.85 7.48
C MET A 46 14.22 -1.34 8.25
N ASP A 47 14.05 -0.63 9.37
CA ASP A 47 15.13 -0.25 10.26
C ASP A 47 15.52 -1.39 11.25
N GLU A 48 14.70 -2.46 11.33
CA GLU A 48 14.92 -3.57 12.24
C GLU A 48 15.95 -4.59 11.72
N GLY A 49 16.95 -4.92 12.53
CA GLY A 49 18.05 -5.82 12.14
C GLY A 49 17.59 -7.23 11.76
N ASN A 50 16.59 -7.77 12.47
CA ASN A 50 16.02 -9.10 12.22
C ASN A 50 15.43 -9.27 10.81
N MET A 51 15.02 -8.18 10.16
CA MET A 51 14.56 -8.17 8.77
C MET A 51 15.68 -8.62 7.82
N TYR A 52 16.87 -8.07 8.01
CA TYR A 52 18.05 -8.38 7.16
C TYR A 52 18.58 -9.79 7.44
N GLU A 53 18.58 -10.20 8.70
CA GLU A 53 18.93 -11.57 9.06
C GLU A 53 18.01 -12.57 8.37
N ALA A 54 16.69 -12.34 8.40
CA ALA A 54 15.72 -13.19 7.73
C ALA A 54 15.89 -13.19 6.19
N LEU A 55 16.16 -12.03 5.57
CA LEU A 55 16.43 -11.94 4.13
C LEU A 55 17.67 -12.75 3.73
N LEU A 56 18.74 -12.71 4.54
CA LEU A 56 19.96 -13.48 4.30
C LEU A 56 19.72 -14.98 4.47
N GLU A 57 18.98 -15.41 5.49
CA GLU A 57 18.60 -16.81 5.67
C GLU A 57 17.73 -17.30 4.50
N GLY A 58 16.76 -16.51 4.08
CA GLY A 58 15.95 -16.81 2.89
C GLY A 58 16.81 -16.99 1.64
N ARG A 59 17.84 -16.16 1.45
CA ARG A 59 18.78 -16.28 0.32
C ARG A 59 19.63 -17.54 0.39
N LYS A 60 20.12 -17.90 1.59
CA LYS A 60 20.94 -19.12 1.79
C LYS A 60 20.17 -20.40 1.50
N HIS A 61 18.89 -20.42 1.80
CA HIS A 61 18.03 -21.60 1.76
C HIS A 61 17.06 -21.63 0.57
N ASP A 62 17.28 -20.82 -0.46
CA ASP A 62 16.44 -20.76 -1.68
C ASP A 62 14.95 -20.60 -1.35
N LEU A 63 14.64 -19.55 -0.59
CA LEU A 63 13.28 -19.22 -0.17
C LEU A 63 12.29 -19.19 -1.34
N ARG A 64 11.12 -19.81 -1.15
CA ARG A 64 10.03 -19.87 -2.13
C ARG A 64 8.71 -19.43 -1.51
N ASN A 65 7.74 -19.06 -2.32
CA ASN A 65 6.37 -18.76 -1.89
C ASN A 65 6.24 -17.73 -0.74
N CYS A 66 7.11 -16.73 -0.71
CA CYS A 66 7.11 -15.68 0.30
C CYS A 66 6.97 -14.31 -0.36
N TRP A 67 5.97 -13.53 0.08
CA TRP A 67 5.74 -12.17 -0.40
C TRP A 67 5.81 -11.19 0.75
N TRP A 68 6.54 -10.10 0.55
CA TRP A 68 6.48 -8.93 1.43
C TRP A 68 5.90 -7.74 0.68
N ILE A 69 4.90 -7.11 1.28
CA ILE A 69 4.24 -5.93 0.76
C ILE A 69 4.67 -4.77 1.65
N ILE A 70 5.57 -3.93 1.15
CA ILE A 70 6.06 -2.77 1.88
C ILE A 70 5.06 -1.63 1.71
N ASP A 71 4.41 -1.24 2.80
CA ASP A 71 3.60 -0.04 2.88
C ASP A 71 4.53 1.18 2.89
N TYR A 72 4.88 1.65 1.67
CA TYR A 72 5.81 2.75 1.48
C TYR A 72 5.07 4.09 1.55
N ASN A 73 4.66 4.46 2.75
CA ASN A 73 3.94 5.71 3.01
C ASN A 73 4.88 6.91 3.25
N ARG A 74 6.17 6.70 3.34
CA ARG A 74 7.24 7.71 3.48
C ARG A 74 7.19 8.48 4.80
N GLN A 75 6.57 7.92 5.83
CA GLN A 75 6.50 8.49 7.18
C GLN A 75 6.91 7.44 8.21
N SER A 76 7.86 7.80 9.06
CA SER A 76 8.27 6.99 10.21
C SER A 76 7.89 7.74 11.49
N LEU A 77 7.00 7.17 12.29
CA LEU A 77 6.41 7.85 13.45
C LEU A 77 5.85 9.23 13.02
N ASP A 78 6.39 10.31 13.57
CA ASP A 78 5.99 11.71 13.30
C ASP A 78 6.99 12.43 12.36
N ALA A 79 7.75 11.69 11.58
CA ALA A 79 8.73 12.23 10.64
C ALA A 79 8.52 11.69 9.22
N VAL A 80 8.91 12.49 8.23
CA VAL A 80 8.94 12.09 6.83
C VAL A 80 10.30 11.46 6.52
N VAL A 81 10.30 10.28 5.89
CA VAL A 81 11.53 9.56 5.56
C VAL A 81 12.26 10.20 4.37
N SER A 82 13.57 9.94 4.30
CA SER A 82 14.44 10.39 3.22
C SER A 82 13.96 9.88 1.85
N ASP A 83 14.04 10.72 0.82
CA ASP A 83 13.71 10.37 -0.57
C ASP A 83 14.59 9.24 -1.16
N ARG A 84 15.69 8.91 -0.50
CA ARG A 84 16.61 7.84 -0.95
C ARG A 84 16.23 6.45 -0.43
N MET A 85 15.34 6.36 0.54
CA MET A 85 14.94 5.09 1.17
C MET A 85 14.43 4.07 0.16
N PHE A 86 13.59 4.49 -0.81
CA PHE A 86 13.09 3.63 -1.86
C PHE A 86 14.20 2.85 -2.59
N ARG A 87 15.28 3.56 -3.02
CA ARG A 87 16.36 2.93 -3.77
C ARG A 87 17.12 1.90 -2.95
N TRP A 88 17.21 2.15 -1.66
CA TRP A 88 17.87 1.24 -0.75
C TRP A 88 17.03 -0.02 -0.52
N ILE A 89 15.72 0.11 -0.29
CA ILE A 89 14.80 -1.02 -0.19
C ILE A 89 14.85 -1.85 -1.48
N ASP A 90 14.63 -1.25 -2.65
CA ASP A 90 14.65 -1.94 -3.95
C ASP A 90 15.96 -2.74 -4.16
N ARG A 91 17.12 -2.14 -3.89
CA ARG A 91 18.41 -2.82 -4.03
C ARG A 91 18.60 -3.95 -3.04
N THR A 92 18.18 -3.78 -1.81
CA THR A 92 18.30 -4.80 -0.77
C THR A 92 17.55 -6.06 -1.17
N PHE A 93 16.31 -5.96 -1.59
CA PHE A 93 15.53 -7.11 -2.03
C PHE A 93 16.09 -7.75 -3.30
N ARG A 94 16.46 -6.96 -4.31
CA ARG A 94 17.09 -7.53 -5.54
C ARG A 94 18.40 -8.25 -5.25
N ASN A 95 19.24 -7.71 -4.38
CA ASN A 95 20.52 -8.32 -4.00
C ASN A 95 20.32 -9.64 -3.23
N THR A 96 19.22 -9.78 -2.53
CA THR A 96 18.85 -11.04 -1.83
C THR A 96 18.06 -12.02 -2.71
N GLY A 97 17.85 -11.70 -4.00
CA GLY A 97 17.25 -12.59 -4.98
C GLY A 97 15.73 -12.52 -5.09
N TRP A 98 15.11 -11.50 -4.51
CA TRP A 98 13.68 -11.28 -4.61
C TRP A 98 13.30 -10.59 -5.92
N THR A 99 12.13 -10.94 -6.46
CA THR A 99 11.47 -10.17 -7.51
C THR A 99 10.89 -8.90 -6.88
N VAL A 100 11.24 -7.72 -7.42
CA VAL A 100 10.74 -6.44 -6.87
C VAL A 100 9.77 -5.79 -7.86
N VAL A 101 8.56 -5.52 -7.39
CA VAL A 101 7.49 -4.81 -8.12
C VAL A 101 7.19 -3.50 -7.41
N THR A 102 7.23 -2.39 -8.15
CA THR A 102 6.97 -1.06 -7.59
C THR A 102 5.60 -0.56 -8.02
N LEU A 103 4.72 -0.32 -7.05
CA LEU A 103 3.38 0.24 -7.24
C LEU A 103 3.41 1.73 -6.89
N LYS A 104 3.91 2.59 -7.78
CA LYS A 104 4.04 4.02 -7.48
C LYS A 104 2.78 4.82 -7.81
N TYR A 105 2.18 4.57 -8.96
CA TYR A 105 1.07 5.34 -9.49
C TYR A 105 -0.17 4.48 -9.66
N GLY A 106 -1.33 4.96 -9.22
CA GLY A 106 -2.60 4.31 -9.47
C GLY A 106 -3.14 4.60 -10.87
N LYS A 107 -4.23 3.95 -11.26
CA LYS A 107 -4.79 4.01 -12.62
C LYS A 107 -5.23 5.41 -13.04
N ARG A 108 -5.77 6.21 -12.11
CA ARG A 108 -6.15 7.61 -12.41
C ARG A 108 -4.95 8.47 -12.77
N MET A 109 -3.84 8.34 -12.00
CA MET A 109 -2.60 9.02 -12.33
C MET A 109 -2.03 8.57 -13.66
N MET A 110 -1.98 7.26 -13.91
CA MET A 110 -1.49 6.72 -15.17
C MET A 110 -2.29 7.26 -16.36
N ALA A 111 -3.62 7.30 -16.27
CA ALA A 111 -4.47 7.89 -17.29
C ALA A 111 -4.23 9.40 -17.49
N ALA A 112 -3.95 10.14 -16.41
CA ALA A 112 -3.63 11.56 -16.52
C ALA A 112 -2.27 11.81 -17.21
N PHE A 113 -1.30 10.92 -17.03
CA PHE A 113 0.02 11.02 -17.65
C PHE A 113 0.00 10.89 -19.17
N GLU A 114 -1.03 10.26 -19.73
CA GLU A 114 -1.22 10.11 -21.18
C GLU A 114 -1.88 11.35 -21.85
N LYS A 115 -2.39 12.30 -21.05
CA LYS A 115 -2.99 13.54 -21.52
C LYS A 115 -1.91 14.59 -21.85
N PRO A 116 -2.23 15.64 -22.67
CA PRO A 116 -1.38 16.81 -22.79
C PRO A 116 -1.00 17.38 -21.41
N GLY A 117 0.26 17.74 -21.21
CA GLY A 117 0.80 18.16 -19.91
C GLY A 117 1.06 17.02 -18.90
N GLY A 118 0.58 15.79 -19.17
CA GLY A 118 0.69 14.66 -18.25
C GLY A 118 2.12 14.22 -17.97
N LYS A 119 3.01 14.32 -18.96
CA LYS A 119 4.44 14.02 -18.75
C LYS A 119 5.10 14.99 -17.78
N VAL A 120 4.74 16.25 -17.83
CA VAL A 120 5.23 17.28 -16.91
C VAL A 120 4.73 16.98 -15.49
N LEU A 121 3.45 16.69 -15.34
CA LEU A 121 2.87 16.27 -14.05
C LEU A 121 3.60 15.04 -13.48
N LYS A 122 3.88 14.03 -14.30
CA LYS A 122 4.64 12.84 -13.88
C LYS A 122 6.05 13.18 -13.39
N HIS A 123 6.76 14.08 -14.10
CA HIS A 123 8.08 14.55 -13.69
C HIS A 123 8.01 15.31 -12.37
N TRP A 124 7.05 16.22 -12.24
CA TRP A 124 6.83 16.98 -11.02
C TRP A 124 6.59 16.06 -9.81
N ILE A 125 5.69 15.07 -9.93
CA ILE A 125 5.41 14.10 -8.86
C ILE A 125 6.66 13.27 -8.53
N ARG A 126 7.48 12.92 -9.52
CA ARG A 126 8.70 12.15 -9.30
C ARG A 126 9.73 12.93 -8.47
N ASP A 127 9.84 14.22 -8.73
CA ASP A 127 10.87 15.08 -8.18
C ASP A 127 10.38 15.88 -6.97
N CYS A 128 9.09 15.80 -6.63
CA CYS A 128 8.49 16.44 -5.45
C CYS A 128 9.06 15.81 -4.15
N PRO A 129 9.61 16.63 -3.24
CA PRO A 129 10.05 16.16 -1.93
C PRO A 129 8.90 15.50 -1.13
N ASN A 130 9.21 14.47 -0.36
CA ASN A 130 8.21 13.71 0.40
C ASN A 130 7.44 14.57 1.40
N ASP A 131 8.09 15.51 2.06
CA ASP A 131 7.48 16.46 3.01
C ASP A 131 6.49 17.41 2.32
N VAL A 132 6.86 17.93 1.14
CA VAL A 132 5.98 18.77 0.32
C VAL A 132 4.76 17.98 -0.14
N TYR A 133 4.96 16.74 -0.62
CA TYR A 133 3.86 15.88 -1.06
C TYR A 133 2.89 15.58 0.09
N SER A 134 3.41 15.25 1.26
CA SER A 134 2.61 14.98 2.46
C SER A 134 1.82 16.23 2.90
N ALA A 135 2.47 17.39 2.95
CA ALA A 135 1.81 18.64 3.31
C ALA A 135 0.67 19.00 2.35
N LEU A 136 0.88 18.88 1.04
CA LEU A 136 -0.14 19.13 0.03
C LEU A 136 -1.30 18.12 0.10
N THR A 137 -1.00 16.86 0.40
CA THR A 137 -2.02 15.82 0.63
C THR A 137 -2.95 16.21 1.77
N PHE A 138 -2.39 16.68 2.88
CA PHE A 138 -3.17 17.14 4.03
C PHE A 138 -3.96 18.43 3.75
N GLN A 139 -3.36 19.38 3.03
CA GLN A 139 -3.96 20.68 2.72
C GLN A 139 -5.07 20.62 1.65
N GLY A 140 -5.07 19.59 0.82
CA GLY A 140 -6.15 19.34 -0.12
C GLY A 140 -5.99 19.99 -1.50
N GLY A 141 -6.97 19.75 -2.36
CA GLY A 141 -6.91 20.01 -3.80
C GLY A 141 -6.66 21.48 -4.18
N LYS A 142 -7.10 22.45 -3.38
CA LYS A 142 -6.80 23.87 -3.62
C LYS A 142 -5.31 24.16 -3.53
N HIS A 143 -4.62 23.58 -2.55
CA HIS A 143 -3.18 23.78 -2.34
C HIS A 143 -2.39 23.01 -3.40
N TRP A 144 -2.82 21.82 -3.79
CA TRP A 144 -2.29 21.10 -4.95
C TRP A 144 -2.31 21.97 -6.20
N ARG A 145 -3.46 22.60 -6.50
CA ARG A 145 -3.61 23.46 -7.68
C ARG A 145 -2.65 24.65 -7.64
N VAL A 146 -2.62 25.36 -6.51
CA VAL A 146 -1.73 26.52 -6.35
C VAL A 146 -0.27 26.13 -6.58
N LYS A 147 0.17 25.06 -5.95
CA LYS A 147 1.56 24.59 -6.07
C LYS A 147 1.91 24.12 -7.48
N LEU A 148 1.09 23.26 -8.07
CA LEU A 148 1.30 22.76 -9.42
C LEU A 148 1.28 23.89 -10.47
N THR A 149 0.36 24.86 -10.33
CA THR A 149 0.33 26.02 -11.23
C THR A 149 1.58 26.88 -11.07
N ALA A 150 2.00 27.16 -9.84
CA ALA A 150 3.20 27.95 -9.59
C ALA A 150 4.47 27.30 -10.17
N ASP A 151 4.59 25.99 -10.07
CA ASP A 151 5.80 25.26 -10.48
C ASP A 151 5.81 24.93 -11.98
N SER A 152 4.65 24.79 -12.63
CA SER A 152 4.58 24.15 -13.96
C SER A 152 3.68 24.89 -14.96
N SER A 153 3.12 26.05 -14.65
CA SER A 153 2.20 26.76 -15.56
C SER A 153 2.85 27.26 -16.86
N HIS A 154 4.17 27.34 -16.88
CA HIS A 154 4.96 27.72 -18.07
C HIS A 154 5.18 26.55 -19.04
N GLU A 155 4.82 25.33 -18.64
CA GLU A 155 4.97 24.13 -19.45
C GLU A 155 3.69 23.86 -20.26
N ASP A 156 3.88 23.44 -21.52
CA ASP A 156 2.79 23.21 -22.46
C ASP A 156 1.78 22.15 -21.97
N GLY A 157 0.50 22.49 -22.02
CA GLY A 157 -0.62 21.61 -21.74
C GLY A 157 -0.93 21.38 -20.25
N VAL A 158 -0.07 21.82 -19.32
CA VAL A 158 -0.30 21.61 -17.86
C VAL A 158 -1.48 22.44 -17.37
N GLY A 159 -1.60 23.68 -17.82
CA GLY A 159 -2.74 24.55 -17.45
C GLY A 159 -4.08 23.93 -17.81
N GLU A 160 -4.21 23.39 -19.04
CA GLU A 160 -5.43 22.71 -19.50
C GLU A 160 -5.68 21.42 -18.71
N LEU A 161 -4.63 20.62 -18.46
CA LEU A 161 -4.74 19.41 -17.65
C LEU A 161 -5.27 19.74 -16.26
N LEU A 162 -4.69 20.71 -15.57
CA LEU A 162 -5.14 21.11 -14.22
C LEU A 162 -6.54 21.70 -14.23
N ALA A 163 -6.92 22.46 -15.27
CA ALA A 163 -8.27 23.02 -15.41
C ALA A 163 -9.36 21.94 -15.61
N SER A 164 -8.99 20.75 -16.11
CA SER A 164 -9.92 19.63 -16.28
C SER A 164 -10.35 18.92 -14.99
N TYR A 165 -9.75 19.28 -13.86
CA TYR A 165 -10.10 18.75 -12.53
C TYR A 165 -10.64 19.88 -11.67
N ASP A 166 -11.68 19.68 -10.87
CA ASP A 166 -12.02 20.56 -9.75
C ASP A 166 -11.07 20.31 -8.55
N GLY A 167 -11.35 20.92 -7.39
CA GLY A 167 -10.49 20.75 -6.21
C GLY A 167 -10.48 19.33 -5.69
N ASP A 168 -11.63 18.71 -5.58
CA ASP A 168 -11.79 17.36 -5.04
C ASP A 168 -11.25 16.31 -6.03
N ALA A 169 -11.54 16.45 -7.31
CA ALA A 169 -11.01 15.58 -8.35
C ALA A 169 -9.47 15.68 -8.47
N LEU A 170 -8.89 16.86 -8.24
CA LEU A 170 -7.45 17.03 -8.21
C LEU A 170 -6.84 16.37 -6.97
N GLN A 171 -7.48 16.50 -5.80
CA GLN A 171 -7.08 15.76 -4.60
C GLN A 171 -7.11 14.25 -4.85
N ASP A 172 -8.21 13.74 -5.39
CA ASP A 172 -8.39 12.33 -5.72
C ASP A 172 -7.35 11.84 -6.73
N LEU A 173 -6.98 12.66 -7.71
CA LEU A 173 -5.91 12.35 -8.65
C LEU A 173 -4.58 12.24 -7.94
N MET A 174 -4.21 13.27 -7.17
CA MET A 174 -2.89 13.37 -6.53
C MET A 174 -2.72 12.39 -5.37
N THR A 175 -3.79 11.83 -4.84
CA THR A 175 -3.74 10.78 -3.81
C THR A 175 -3.93 9.37 -4.36
N ASN A 176 -4.13 9.20 -5.68
CA ASN A 176 -4.27 7.88 -6.30
C ASN A 176 -2.91 7.23 -6.52
N LEU A 177 -2.24 6.85 -5.44
CA LEU A 177 -0.99 6.11 -5.47
C LEU A 177 -1.22 4.63 -5.80
N GLY A 178 -0.17 3.93 -6.22
CA GLY A 178 -0.29 2.53 -6.66
C GLY A 178 -0.69 1.57 -5.55
N GLY A 179 -0.26 1.83 -4.30
CA GLY A 179 -0.65 1.05 -3.13
C GLY A 179 -2.06 1.37 -2.59
N ASP A 180 -2.65 2.52 -3.01
CA ASP A 180 -4.03 2.90 -2.69
C ASP A 180 -5.01 2.59 -3.84
N CYS A 181 -4.54 1.95 -4.92
CA CYS A 181 -5.34 1.60 -6.10
C CYS A 181 -5.49 0.08 -6.23
N LEU A 182 -6.66 -0.44 -5.86
CA LEU A 182 -6.93 -1.88 -5.85
C LEU A 182 -6.65 -2.56 -7.20
N GLU A 183 -7.01 -1.92 -8.31
CA GLU A 183 -6.76 -2.44 -9.65
C GLU A 183 -5.26 -2.60 -9.93
N THR A 184 -4.44 -1.59 -9.56
CA THR A 184 -2.98 -1.66 -9.67
C THR A 184 -2.39 -2.78 -8.80
N ILE A 185 -2.91 -2.97 -7.59
CA ILE A 185 -2.47 -4.03 -6.67
C ILE A 185 -2.79 -5.41 -7.25
N LEU A 186 -4.02 -5.63 -7.73
CA LEU A 186 -4.43 -6.92 -8.29
C LEU A 186 -3.62 -7.29 -9.55
N GLU A 187 -3.36 -6.32 -10.43
CA GLU A 187 -2.49 -6.54 -11.59
C GLU A 187 -1.06 -6.89 -11.18
N ALA A 188 -0.52 -6.20 -10.17
CA ALA A 188 0.82 -6.48 -9.67
C ALA A 188 0.91 -7.91 -9.09
N PHE A 189 -0.08 -8.32 -8.32
CA PHE A 189 -0.12 -9.69 -7.77
C PHE A 189 -0.25 -10.74 -8.88
N ALA A 190 -1.09 -10.48 -9.88
CA ALA A 190 -1.25 -11.38 -11.04
C ALA A 190 0.00 -11.45 -11.93
N SER A 191 0.89 -10.47 -11.87
CA SER A 191 2.14 -10.47 -12.66
C SER A 191 3.19 -11.48 -12.17
N ILE A 192 3.05 -12.00 -10.95
CA ILE A 192 3.97 -13.00 -10.38
C ILE A 192 3.46 -14.39 -10.69
N ALA A 193 4.08 -15.04 -11.68
CA ALA A 193 3.68 -16.35 -12.18
C ALA A 193 4.48 -17.52 -11.57
N ASP A 194 5.60 -17.23 -10.88
CA ASP A 194 6.48 -18.24 -10.28
C ASP A 194 6.40 -18.24 -8.74
N ASP A 195 7.13 -19.14 -8.13
CA ASP A 195 7.22 -19.32 -6.68
C ASP A 195 8.35 -18.51 -6.01
N LYS A 196 9.11 -17.72 -6.79
CA LYS A 196 10.17 -16.88 -6.23
C LYS A 196 9.64 -15.90 -5.21
N PRO A 197 10.44 -15.54 -4.20
CA PRO A 197 10.03 -14.53 -3.25
C PRO A 197 9.85 -13.19 -3.96
N ALA A 198 8.78 -12.46 -3.62
CA ALA A 198 8.46 -11.18 -4.22
C ALA A 198 8.28 -10.09 -3.17
N CYS A 199 8.83 -8.91 -3.46
CA CYS A 199 8.65 -7.70 -2.69
C CYS A 199 7.85 -6.70 -3.52
N PHE A 200 6.72 -6.25 -2.98
CA PHE A 200 5.89 -5.20 -3.57
C PHE A 200 6.13 -3.92 -2.79
N ILE A 201 6.74 -2.91 -3.42
CA ILE A 201 6.91 -1.59 -2.81
C ILE A 201 5.70 -0.74 -3.18
N ALA A 202 4.73 -0.68 -2.29
CA ALA A 202 3.45 -0.04 -2.51
C ALA A 202 3.48 1.39 -1.97
N TYR A 203 3.51 2.37 -2.88
CA TYR A 203 3.38 3.78 -2.51
C TYR A 203 1.97 4.04 -2.02
N THR A 204 1.86 4.52 -0.80
CA THR A 204 0.59 4.82 -0.11
C THR A 204 0.64 6.19 0.56
N ILE A 205 -0.49 6.58 1.12
CA ILE A 205 -0.60 7.74 2.00
C ILE A 205 -0.94 7.24 3.40
N LYS A 206 -0.11 7.56 4.37
CA LYS A 206 -0.39 7.23 5.77
C LYS A 206 -1.72 7.87 6.19
N GLY A 207 -2.64 7.04 6.67
CA GLY A 207 -3.99 7.46 7.02
C GLY A 207 -4.87 7.78 5.82
N HIS A 208 -4.65 7.15 4.66
CA HIS A 208 -5.48 7.34 3.45
C HIS A 208 -6.98 7.29 3.78
N GLY A 209 -7.71 8.29 3.30
CA GLY A 209 -9.15 8.44 3.56
C GLY A 209 -9.53 9.01 4.92
N LEU A 210 -8.58 9.23 5.83
CA LEU A 210 -8.81 9.84 7.14
C LEU A 210 -8.56 11.36 7.12
N PRO A 211 -9.12 12.13 8.06
CA PRO A 211 -8.92 13.58 8.15
C PRO A 211 -7.47 14.04 8.34
N LEU A 212 -6.62 13.18 8.91
CA LEU A 212 -5.20 13.46 9.13
C LEU A 212 -4.30 12.84 8.06
N ALA A 213 -4.84 12.38 6.94
CA ALA A 213 -4.07 11.81 5.85
C ALA A 213 -2.94 12.75 5.40
N GLY A 214 -1.70 12.27 5.41
CA GLY A 214 -0.51 13.06 5.05
C GLY A 214 -0.01 14.02 6.14
N HIS A 215 -0.74 14.23 7.24
CA HIS A 215 -0.26 15.08 8.33
C HIS A 215 0.92 14.42 9.06
N LYS A 216 1.92 15.21 9.47
CA LYS A 216 3.11 14.69 10.16
C LYS A 216 2.77 13.96 11.48
N ASP A 217 1.80 14.46 12.23
CA ASP A 217 1.38 13.90 13.53
C ASP A 217 0.31 12.79 13.38
N ASN A 218 0.14 12.25 12.19
CA ASN A 218 -0.86 11.23 11.88
C ASN A 218 -0.67 9.91 12.66
N HIS A 219 0.56 9.59 13.06
CA HIS A 219 0.87 8.33 13.74
C HIS A 219 0.12 8.15 15.07
N ALA A 220 0.04 9.22 15.87
CA ALA A 220 -0.62 9.23 17.17
C ALA A 220 -1.83 10.18 17.24
N GLY A 221 -2.20 10.79 16.12
CA GLY A 221 -3.31 11.73 16.05
C GLY A 221 -4.66 11.07 16.34
N ILE A 222 -5.41 11.64 17.29
CA ILE A 222 -6.77 11.21 17.61
C ILE A 222 -7.76 12.16 16.95
N MET A 223 -8.73 11.60 16.24
CA MET A 223 -9.81 12.37 15.63
C MET A 223 -10.71 12.98 16.71
N ASN A 224 -11.11 14.23 16.51
CA ASN A 224 -12.14 14.88 17.32
C ASN A 224 -13.57 14.43 16.89
N ALA A 225 -14.59 14.80 17.67
CA ALA A 225 -15.96 14.39 17.41
C ALA A 225 -16.49 14.84 16.03
N GLU A 226 -16.08 16.02 15.55
CA GLU A 226 -16.50 16.54 14.25
C GLU A 226 -15.87 15.72 13.10
N GLN A 227 -14.61 15.34 13.24
CA GLN A 227 -13.91 14.47 12.27
C GLN A 227 -14.51 13.06 12.21
N VAL A 228 -14.90 12.52 13.36
CA VAL A 228 -15.62 11.23 13.43
C VAL A 228 -16.98 11.33 12.75
N ALA A 229 -17.75 12.38 13.04
CA ALA A 229 -19.05 12.63 12.41
C ALA A 229 -18.92 12.79 10.88
N TYR A 230 -17.90 13.51 10.42
CA TYR A 230 -17.59 13.65 8.99
C TYR A 230 -17.30 12.29 8.34
N LEU A 231 -16.47 11.44 8.96
CA LEU A 231 -16.17 10.11 8.43
C LEU A 231 -17.42 9.22 8.38
N ARG A 232 -18.22 9.23 9.42
CA ARG A 232 -19.48 8.50 9.49
C ARG A 232 -20.39 8.86 8.30
N GLN A 233 -20.56 10.14 8.05
CA GLN A 233 -21.34 10.63 6.91
C GLN A 233 -20.72 10.20 5.57
N ARG A 234 -19.39 10.30 5.43
CA ARG A 234 -18.66 9.92 4.21
C ARG A 234 -18.79 8.43 3.89
N PHE A 235 -18.85 7.58 4.92
CA PHE A 235 -19.02 6.13 4.79
C PHE A 235 -20.48 5.69 4.80
N ASN A 236 -21.45 6.60 4.79
CA ASN A 236 -22.89 6.31 4.84
C ASN A 236 -23.28 5.44 6.04
N ILE A 237 -22.69 5.69 7.20
CA ILE A 237 -22.96 4.95 8.44
C ILE A 237 -23.88 5.80 9.31
N ASP A 238 -24.98 5.23 9.75
CA ASP A 238 -25.91 5.88 10.68
C ASP A 238 -25.33 5.96 12.10
N GLU A 239 -25.81 6.93 12.89
CA GLU A 239 -25.37 7.08 14.27
C GLU A 239 -25.78 5.89 15.12
N GLY A 240 -24.80 5.26 15.76
CA GLY A 240 -24.98 4.04 16.55
C GLY A 240 -24.66 2.75 15.81
N ASP A 241 -24.46 2.81 14.48
CA ASP A 241 -24.16 1.64 13.64
C ASP A 241 -22.67 1.50 13.30
N GLU A 242 -21.80 2.30 13.95
CA GLU A 242 -20.36 2.34 13.66
C GLU A 242 -19.65 0.98 13.83
N TRP A 243 -20.24 0.09 14.62
CA TRP A 243 -19.67 -1.24 14.90
C TRP A 243 -20.45 -2.38 14.23
N LEU A 244 -21.49 -2.07 13.46
CA LEU A 244 -22.22 -3.11 12.74
C LEU A 244 -21.42 -3.60 11.54
N PRO A 245 -21.25 -4.90 11.36
CA PRO A 245 -20.60 -5.47 10.19
C PRO A 245 -21.31 -5.02 8.91
N PHE A 246 -20.52 -4.55 7.95
CA PHE A 246 -20.98 -4.09 6.62
C PHE A 246 -21.81 -2.81 6.60
N ALA A 247 -21.93 -2.07 7.72
CA ALA A 247 -22.57 -0.77 7.74
C ALA A 247 -21.96 0.15 6.68
N GLY A 248 -22.79 0.95 6.01
CA GLY A 248 -22.37 1.88 4.97
C GLY A 248 -22.07 1.28 3.59
N LEU A 249 -22.03 -0.04 3.44
CA LEU A 249 -21.82 -0.70 2.15
C LEU A 249 -23.12 -0.83 1.36
N ASN A 250 -23.05 -0.63 0.05
CA ASN A 250 -24.20 -0.74 -0.88
C ASN A 250 -24.54 -2.20 -1.24
N SER A 251 -24.34 -3.13 -0.31
CA SER A 251 -24.60 -4.55 -0.49
C SER A 251 -25.36 -5.08 0.72
N ARG A 252 -26.24 -6.07 0.50
CA ARG A 252 -26.97 -6.67 1.62
C ARG A 252 -25.99 -7.42 2.54
N PRO A 253 -26.06 -7.21 3.86
CA PRO A 253 -25.19 -7.90 4.82
C PRO A 253 -25.18 -9.43 4.69
N GLU A 254 -26.34 -10.03 4.36
CA GLU A 254 -26.48 -11.48 4.20
C GLU A 254 -25.71 -12.01 3.00
N ASP A 255 -25.67 -11.24 1.89
CA ASP A 255 -24.92 -11.62 0.69
C ASP A 255 -23.41 -11.54 0.91
N LEU A 256 -22.97 -10.50 1.62
CA LEU A 256 -21.56 -10.34 2.01
C LEU A 256 -21.13 -11.45 2.99
N SER A 257 -21.95 -11.75 3.99
CA SER A 257 -21.69 -12.84 4.94
C SER A 257 -21.58 -14.18 4.24
N ARG A 258 -22.49 -14.44 3.28
CA ARG A 258 -22.49 -15.68 2.47
C ARG A 258 -21.23 -15.75 1.60
N PHE A 259 -20.87 -14.64 0.93
CA PHE A 259 -19.66 -14.56 0.13
C PHE A 259 -18.42 -14.86 0.96
N LEU A 260 -18.25 -14.16 2.11
CA LEU A 260 -17.11 -14.38 3.00
C LEU A 260 -17.05 -15.78 3.58
N GLY A 261 -18.21 -16.38 3.89
CA GLY A 261 -18.27 -17.76 4.36
C GLY A 261 -17.91 -18.79 3.30
N ALA A 262 -18.09 -18.47 2.01
CA ALA A 262 -17.78 -19.35 0.89
C ALA A 262 -16.31 -19.27 0.42
N VAL A 263 -15.51 -18.28 0.90
CA VAL A 263 -14.09 -18.24 0.52
C VAL A 263 -13.34 -19.46 1.08
N PRO A 264 -12.39 -20.05 0.32
CA PRO A 264 -11.79 -21.35 0.65
C PRO A 264 -11.21 -21.47 2.05
N PHE A 265 -10.55 -20.42 2.55
CA PHE A 265 -9.94 -20.45 3.88
C PHE A 265 -10.96 -20.37 5.02
N ASN A 266 -12.17 -19.84 4.79
CA ASN A 266 -13.26 -19.84 5.76
C ASN A 266 -14.09 -21.11 5.68
N ALA A 267 -14.28 -21.66 4.48
CA ALA A 267 -15.06 -22.89 4.25
C ALA A 267 -14.43 -24.14 4.90
N GLN A 268 -13.13 -24.14 5.15
CA GLN A 268 -12.41 -25.25 5.78
C GLN A 268 -12.57 -25.31 7.31
N ASN A 269 -13.12 -24.29 7.95
CA ASN A 269 -13.28 -24.22 9.41
C ASN A 269 -14.63 -24.76 9.92
N THR A 270 -15.34 -25.56 9.13
CA THR A 270 -16.62 -26.19 9.51
C THR A 270 -16.46 -27.66 9.91
N ASN A 271 -15.34 -28.01 10.55
CA ASN A 271 -15.18 -29.32 11.21
C ASN A 271 -14.95 -29.14 12.71
#